data_218cc7cc3fafb124e772f3eec6bf8d40
#
_entry.id   218cc7cc3fafb124e772f3eec6bf8d40
#
_cell.length_a   1.000
_cell.length_b   1.000
_cell.length_c   1.000
_cell.angle_alpha   90.00
_cell.angle_beta   90.00
_cell.angle_gamma   90.00
#
_symmetry.space_group_name_H-M   'P 1'
#
loop_
_entity.id
_entity.type
_entity.pdbx_description
1 polymer ?
#
loop_
_entity_poly.entity_id
_entity_poly.type
_entity_poly.pdbx_seq_one_letter_code
_entity_poly.pdbx_strand_id
1 'polypeptide(L)'
;MNELTSPSSIDVEKVEASRFQMDRVMTIISAHFIHDTYSAFLAPLLPNLIEKLSLSYTQAGSLSAITQLPSLLNPIIGYLDDKVNLRIFVILAPAISATTMSCLGFAPNYLTLVILLFITGMSIAAFHAPSPAMIARASGSRVGRGMSLYMAAGELGRTIGPLLASWGLLTFTLGRMFPIAIPGWFASLAIFIRFKGIPVHVEKQTGFREVLPTARRLFFPLIGIIFFRSFLITGLGVYLPTLLEGEGASIWKAGTTLAIYQFAGVVGAILGGTISDRLGRKPVLLAVSILAPIMVFGFLLTSGWLTIPVLILAGLFGLSSQPIMLAIVQDHLPTHRSIGNGFFMAINFICLSVAAIGIGILGDRLGLRQAFLWTALSGLLVSPLVLLIPRTPNRISKM
;
A
#
# COMPACT_ATOMS: atom_id res chain seq x y z
N MET A 1 47.82 -28.21 27.14
CA MET A 1 47.71 -26.84 26.59
C MET A 1 46.80 -26.92 25.40
N ASN A 2 45.49 -26.56 25.57
CA ASN A 2 44.55 -26.49 24.46
C ASN A 2 44.72 -25.11 23.84
N GLU A 3 45.20 -25.08 22.61
CA GLU A 3 45.14 -23.88 21.77
C GLU A 3 43.69 -23.53 21.47
N LEU A 4 43.19 -22.46 22.08
CA LEU A 4 41.94 -21.80 21.69
C LEU A 4 42.19 -21.19 20.31
N THR A 5 41.81 -21.88 19.25
CA THR A 5 41.76 -21.32 17.90
C THR A 5 40.78 -20.14 17.89
N SER A 6 41.30 -18.94 17.65
CA SER A 6 40.47 -17.77 17.41
C SER A 6 39.52 -18.03 16.21
N PRO A 7 38.21 -17.69 16.31
CA PRO A 7 37.27 -17.92 15.21
C PRO A 7 37.79 -17.21 13.95
N SER A 8 37.72 -17.89 12.81
CA SER A 8 38.14 -17.33 11.54
C SER A 8 37.27 -16.12 11.20
N SER A 9 37.81 -15.13 10.47
CA SER A 9 37.05 -13.93 10.03
C SER A 9 35.77 -14.30 9.28
N ILE A 10 35.74 -15.45 8.60
CA ILE A 10 34.59 -16.02 7.90
C ILE A 10 33.48 -16.48 8.88
N ASP A 11 33.86 -17.01 10.06
CA ASP A 11 32.90 -17.47 11.06
C ASP A 11 32.27 -16.28 11.80
N VAL A 12 33.02 -15.22 12.04
CA VAL A 12 32.54 -13.98 12.64
C VAL A 12 31.56 -13.30 11.69
N GLU A 13 31.87 -13.22 10.41
CA GLU A 13 31.01 -12.60 9.38
C GLU A 13 29.70 -13.39 9.20
N LYS A 14 29.73 -14.73 9.23
CA LYS A 14 28.52 -15.57 9.20
C LYS A 14 27.66 -15.43 10.43
N VAL A 15 28.25 -15.31 11.62
CA VAL A 15 27.51 -15.11 12.88
C VAL A 15 26.88 -13.72 12.91
N GLU A 16 27.56 -12.68 12.46
CA GLU A 16 26.99 -11.33 12.33
C GLU A 16 25.86 -11.27 11.30
N ALA A 17 25.99 -11.92 10.15
CA ALA A 17 24.95 -12.01 9.12
C ALA A 17 23.69 -12.76 9.61
N SER A 18 23.83 -13.70 10.55
CA SER A 18 22.69 -14.44 11.12
C SER A 18 21.96 -13.68 12.24
N ARG A 19 22.57 -12.62 12.78
CA ARG A 19 22.02 -11.87 13.93
C ARG A 19 20.95 -10.86 13.48
N PHE A 20 19.87 -10.78 14.27
CA PHE A 20 18.84 -9.74 14.07
C PHE A 20 19.40 -8.37 14.50
N GLN A 21 19.58 -7.45 13.55
CA GLN A 21 20.19 -6.14 13.74
C GLN A 21 19.09 -5.12 14.07
N MET A 22 18.71 -5.07 15.36
CA MET A 22 17.57 -4.28 15.84
C MET A 22 17.65 -2.79 15.43
N ASP A 23 18.82 -2.17 15.52
CA ASP A 23 19.06 -0.77 15.18
C ASP A 23 18.79 -0.49 13.69
N ARG A 24 19.24 -1.35 12.80
CA ARG A 24 19.00 -1.26 11.35
C ARG A 24 17.53 -1.52 11.01
N VAL A 25 16.96 -2.57 11.63
CA VAL A 25 15.53 -2.88 11.48
C VAL A 25 14.69 -1.69 11.90
N MET A 26 14.93 -1.12 13.10
CA MET A 26 14.20 0.05 13.59
C MET A 26 14.36 1.28 12.67
N THR A 27 15.53 1.48 12.11
CA THR A 27 15.76 2.58 11.16
C THR A 27 14.92 2.42 9.88
N ILE A 28 14.89 1.20 9.30
CA ILE A 28 14.11 0.95 8.07
C ILE A 28 12.61 1.08 8.33
N ILE A 29 12.11 0.50 9.43
CA ILE A 29 10.68 0.56 9.75
C ILE A 29 10.21 1.97 10.09
N SER A 30 11.04 2.77 10.78
CA SER A 30 10.74 4.20 11.03
C SER A 30 10.71 4.99 9.73
N ALA A 31 11.63 4.72 8.81
CA ALA A 31 11.64 5.31 7.48
C ALA A 31 10.36 4.95 6.69
N HIS A 32 9.94 3.70 6.73
CA HIS A 32 8.73 3.23 6.08
C HIS A 32 7.49 3.90 6.66
N PHE A 33 7.39 3.93 7.99
CA PHE A 33 6.29 4.63 8.68
C PHE A 33 6.17 6.10 8.23
N ILE A 34 7.29 6.85 8.24
CA ILE A 34 7.28 8.27 7.87
C ILE A 34 6.99 8.44 6.39
N HIS A 35 7.63 7.64 5.53
CA HIS A 35 7.41 7.70 4.08
C HIS A 35 5.94 7.46 3.73
N ASP A 36 5.31 6.41 4.30
CA ASP A 36 3.91 6.06 4.02
C ASP A 36 2.93 7.04 4.68
N THR A 37 3.31 7.70 5.79
CA THR A 37 2.53 8.79 6.36
C THR A 37 2.31 9.92 5.33
N TYR A 38 3.37 10.36 4.66
CA TYR A 38 3.24 11.41 3.65
C TYR A 38 2.57 10.91 2.37
N SER A 39 2.82 9.69 1.92
CA SER A 39 2.17 9.15 0.72
C SER A 39 0.64 9.05 0.84
N ALA A 40 0.11 9.06 2.06
CA ALA A 40 -1.33 9.05 2.32
C ALA A 40 -1.99 10.46 2.37
N PHE A 41 -1.26 11.55 2.09
CA PHE A 41 -1.79 12.92 2.19
C PHE A 41 -2.79 13.28 1.10
N LEU A 42 -2.72 12.66 -0.08
CA LEU A 42 -3.55 13.09 -1.22
C LEU A 42 -5.04 13.03 -0.89
N ALA A 43 -5.54 11.92 -0.33
CA ALA A 43 -6.97 11.74 -0.09
C ALA A 43 -7.58 12.81 0.83
N PRO A 44 -7.02 13.14 2.02
CA PRO A 44 -7.57 14.19 2.88
C PRO A 44 -7.37 15.61 2.33
N LEU A 45 -6.42 15.83 1.41
CA LEU A 45 -6.22 17.14 0.78
C LEU A 45 -7.06 17.31 -0.50
N LEU A 46 -7.58 16.21 -1.05
CA LEU A 46 -8.25 16.19 -2.34
C LEU A 46 -9.45 17.14 -2.42
N PRO A 47 -10.35 17.25 -1.40
CA PRO A 47 -11.46 18.20 -1.43
C PRO A 47 -10.98 19.64 -1.65
N ASN A 48 -9.98 20.06 -0.91
CA ASN A 48 -9.43 21.42 -0.97
C ASN A 48 -8.66 21.70 -2.28
N LEU A 49 -8.03 20.66 -2.88
CA LEU A 49 -7.40 20.77 -4.20
C LEU A 49 -8.46 20.88 -5.31
N ILE A 50 -9.56 20.15 -5.21
CA ILE A 50 -10.71 20.23 -6.10
C ILE A 50 -11.29 21.64 -6.07
N GLU A 51 -11.56 22.17 -4.88
CA GLU A 51 -12.08 23.53 -4.70
C GLU A 51 -11.12 24.57 -5.25
N LYS A 52 -9.84 24.52 -4.85
CA LYS A 52 -8.82 25.51 -5.24
C LYS A 52 -8.62 25.62 -6.75
N LEU A 53 -8.63 24.51 -7.47
CA LEU A 53 -8.31 24.45 -8.91
C LEU A 53 -9.53 24.13 -9.78
N SER A 54 -10.73 24.09 -9.19
CA SER A 54 -11.99 23.75 -9.86
C SER A 54 -11.89 22.45 -10.65
N LEU A 55 -11.31 21.41 -10.01
CA LEU A 55 -11.08 20.12 -10.66
C LEU A 55 -12.38 19.32 -10.74
N SER A 56 -12.54 18.56 -11.83
CA SER A 56 -13.55 17.50 -11.87
C SER A 56 -13.11 16.29 -11.01
N TYR A 57 -14.04 15.43 -10.63
CA TYR A 57 -13.72 14.17 -9.93
C TYR A 57 -12.88 13.24 -10.81
N THR A 58 -13.05 13.29 -12.14
CA THR A 58 -12.19 12.56 -13.09
C THR A 58 -10.73 13.04 -13.00
N GLN A 59 -10.50 14.36 -12.95
CA GLN A 59 -9.16 14.92 -12.75
C GLN A 59 -8.59 14.53 -11.39
N ALA A 60 -9.39 14.56 -10.34
CA ALA A 60 -9.01 14.12 -8.99
C ALA A 60 -8.59 12.65 -8.98
N GLY A 61 -9.34 11.76 -9.63
CA GLY A 61 -9.01 10.35 -9.78
C GLY A 61 -7.73 10.12 -10.58
N SER A 62 -7.51 10.90 -11.64
CA SER A 62 -6.28 10.80 -12.43
C SER A 62 -5.03 11.25 -11.66
N LEU A 63 -5.14 12.19 -10.70
CA LEU A 63 -4.05 12.51 -9.78
C LEU A 63 -3.64 11.29 -8.92
N SER A 64 -4.63 10.55 -8.40
CA SER A 64 -4.36 9.29 -7.68
C SER A 64 -3.72 8.24 -8.58
N ALA A 65 -4.21 8.09 -9.81
CA ALA A 65 -3.64 7.17 -10.80
C ALA A 65 -2.18 7.52 -11.14
N ILE A 66 -1.87 8.80 -11.35
CA ILE A 66 -0.53 9.30 -11.65
C ILE A 66 0.46 8.97 -10.52
N THR A 67 0.03 9.06 -9.26
CA THR A 67 0.86 8.69 -8.12
C THR A 67 1.23 7.19 -8.13
N GLN A 68 0.40 6.34 -8.72
CA GLN A 68 0.61 4.89 -8.76
C GLN A 68 1.38 4.42 -10.00
N LEU A 69 1.36 5.16 -11.12
CA LEU A 69 2.01 4.78 -12.37
C LEU A 69 3.49 4.38 -12.21
N PRO A 70 4.33 5.13 -11.47
CA PRO A 70 5.73 4.75 -11.30
C PRO A 70 5.96 3.40 -10.64
N SER A 71 5.00 2.90 -9.85
CA SER A 71 5.08 1.56 -9.22
C SER A 71 5.07 0.42 -10.25
N LEU A 72 4.66 0.67 -11.50
CA LEU A 72 4.83 -0.28 -12.60
C LEU A 72 6.30 -0.50 -12.95
N LEU A 73 7.17 0.43 -12.59
CA LEU A 73 8.62 0.32 -12.78
C LEU A 73 9.32 -0.49 -11.67
N ASN A 74 8.60 -0.93 -10.63
CA ASN A 74 9.19 -1.68 -9.51
C ASN A 74 10.04 -2.88 -9.95
N PRO A 75 9.66 -3.71 -10.96
CA PRO A 75 10.52 -4.79 -11.44
C PRO A 75 11.82 -4.28 -12.06
N ILE A 76 11.78 -3.13 -12.75
CA ILE A 76 12.97 -2.50 -13.37
C ILE A 76 13.84 -1.90 -12.28
N ILE A 77 13.24 -1.21 -11.31
CA ILE A 77 13.97 -0.62 -10.16
C ILE A 77 14.64 -1.72 -9.33
N GLY A 78 13.93 -2.83 -9.06
CA GLY A 78 14.50 -3.99 -8.38
C GLY A 78 15.68 -4.61 -9.13
N TYR A 79 15.57 -4.74 -10.46
CA TYR A 79 16.69 -5.22 -11.29
C TYR A 79 17.88 -4.26 -11.29
N LEU A 80 17.62 -2.94 -11.25
CA LEU A 80 18.69 -1.94 -11.15
C LEU A 80 19.32 -1.94 -9.75
N ASP A 81 18.54 -2.15 -8.67
CA ASP A 81 19.07 -2.28 -7.31
C ASP A 81 20.07 -3.43 -7.17
N ASP A 82 19.86 -4.50 -7.93
CA ASP A 82 20.77 -5.63 -8.00
C ASP A 82 22.10 -5.28 -8.68
N LYS A 83 22.17 -4.24 -9.52
CA LYS A 83 23.37 -3.82 -10.26
C LYS A 83 24.03 -2.56 -9.73
N VAL A 84 23.23 -1.64 -9.25
CA VAL A 84 23.66 -0.32 -8.77
C VAL A 84 23.08 -0.12 -7.38
N ASN A 85 23.88 0.34 -6.44
CA ASN A 85 23.40 0.61 -5.08
C ASN A 85 22.34 1.71 -5.05
N LEU A 86 21.06 1.32 -5.12
CA LEU A 86 19.91 2.23 -5.07
C LEU A 86 19.57 2.71 -3.65
N ARG A 87 20.42 2.41 -2.66
CA ARG A 87 20.27 2.84 -1.28
C ARG A 87 19.98 4.34 -1.13
N ILE A 88 20.55 5.17 -1.98
CA ILE A 88 20.34 6.62 -1.95
C ILE A 88 18.85 6.97 -2.15
N PHE A 89 18.13 6.21 -2.96
CA PHE A 89 16.71 6.41 -3.18
C PHE A 89 15.88 6.10 -1.94
N VAL A 90 16.22 5.02 -1.21
CA VAL A 90 15.56 4.71 0.08
C VAL A 90 15.84 5.79 1.12
N ILE A 91 17.05 6.36 1.12
CA ILE A 91 17.43 7.45 2.03
C ILE A 91 16.65 8.73 1.72
N LEU A 92 16.52 9.09 0.44
CA LEU A 92 15.90 10.35 0.03
C LEU A 92 14.36 10.27 -0.02
N ALA A 93 13.79 9.09 -0.17
CA ALA A 93 12.36 8.92 -0.38
C ALA A 93 11.48 9.59 0.69
N PRO A 94 11.72 9.48 2.01
CA PRO A 94 10.90 10.18 3.00
C PRO A 94 10.94 11.69 2.84
N ALA A 95 12.11 12.28 2.52
CA ALA A 95 12.22 13.72 2.30
C ALA A 95 11.51 14.16 1.02
N ILE A 96 11.66 13.40 -0.07
CA ILE A 96 11.00 13.71 -1.35
C ILE A 96 9.48 13.65 -1.17
N SER A 97 8.94 12.55 -0.62
CA SER A 97 7.51 12.41 -0.40
C SER A 97 6.95 13.46 0.55
N ALA A 98 7.67 13.77 1.66
CA ALA A 98 7.29 14.81 2.58
C ALA A 98 7.22 16.19 1.90
N THR A 99 8.24 16.53 1.10
CA THR A 99 8.31 17.81 0.39
C THR A 99 7.19 17.91 -0.64
N THR A 100 7.09 16.95 -1.55
CA THR A 100 6.12 17.01 -2.65
C THR A 100 4.68 17.01 -2.15
N MET A 101 4.36 16.19 -1.15
CA MET A 101 3.01 16.12 -0.59
C MET A 101 2.65 17.36 0.25
N SER A 102 3.60 17.92 0.97
CA SER A 102 3.37 19.18 1.72
C SER A 102 3.32 20.41 0.81
N CYS A 103 3.82 20.29 -0.43
CA CYS A 103 3.82 21.36 -1.44
C CYS A 103 2.62 21.32 -2.39
N LEU A 104 1.70 20.32 -2.28
CA LEU A 104 0.55 20.25 -3.17
C LEU A 104 -0.29 21.54 -3.18
N GLY A 105 -0.37 22.20 -2.03
CA GLY A 105 -1.09 23.46 -1.89
C GLY A 105 -0.44 24.64 -2.60
N PHE A 106 0.81 24.59 -3.00
CA PHE A 106 1.48 25.64 -3.82
C PHE A 106 1.17 25.50 -5.31
N ALA A 107 0.63 24.36 -5.77
CA ALA A 107 0.38 24.15 -7.17
C ALA A 107 -0.58 25.24 -7.74
N PRO A 108 -0.14 26.00 -8.78
CA PRO A 108 -0.96 27.01 -9.40
C PRO A 108 -1.95 26.43 -10.42
N ASN A 109 -1.76 25.21 -10.86
CA ASN A 109 -2.57 24.54 -11.87
C ASN A 109 -2.47 23.01 -11.76
N TYR A 110 -3.30 22.33 -12.54
CA TYR A 110 -3.37 20.87 -12.59
C TYR A 110 -2.06 20.20 -12.99
N LEU A 111 -1.33 20.76 -13.97
CA LEU A 111 -0.06 20.19 -14.43
C LEU A 111 0.99 20.15 -13.33
N THR A 112 1.06 21.18 -12.50
CA THR A 112 1.98 21.20 -11.35
C THR A 112 1.62 20.12 -10.34
N LEU A 113 0.34 19.87 -10.08
CA LEU A 113 -0.09 18.73 -9.25
C LEU A 113 0.34 17.40 -9.84
N VAL A 114 0.17 17.22 -11.15
CA VAL A 114 0.61 16.01 -11.88
C VAL A 114 2.10 15.78 -11.67
N ILE A 115 2.93 16.82 -11.84
CA ILE A 115 4.39 16.71 -11.67
C ILE A 115 4.75 16.35 -10.22
N LEU A 116 4.18 17.04 -9.22
CA LEU A 116 4.46 16.76 -7.80
C LEU A 116 4.06 15.33 -7.43
N LEU A 117 2.89 14.87 -7.88
CA LEU A 117 2.40 13.54 -7.57
C LEU A 117 3.15 12.45 -8.35
N PHE A 118 3.60 12.73 -9.58
CA PHE A 118 4.48 11.81 -10.31
C PHE A 118 5.83 11.64 -9.60
N ILE A 119 6.44 12.75 -9.11
CA ILE A 119 7.67 12.70 -8.30
C ILE A 119 7.43 11.91 -7.02
N THR A 120 6.29 12.12 -6.35
CA THR A 120 5.90 11.31 -5.18
C THR A 120 5.79 9.83 -5.55
N GLY A 121 5.13 9.48 -6.66
CA GLY A 121 5.02 8.11 -7.14
C GLY A 121 6.38 7.48 -7.45
N MET A 122 7.30 8.21 -8.06
CA MET A 122 8.70 7.78 -8.26
C MET A 122 9.40 7.51 -6.93
N SER A 123 9.18 8.38 -5.93
CA SER A 123 9.71 8.20 -4.57
C SER A 123 9.14 6.95 -3.91
N ILE A 124 7.84 6.69 -4.06
CA ILE A 124 7.17 5.48 -3.56
C ILE A 124 7.78 4.22 -4.19
N ALA A 125 7.92 4.19 -5.51
CA ALA A 125 8.50 3.07 -6.23
C ALA A 125 9.97 2.84 -5.82
N ALA A 126 10.76 3.91 -5.75
CA ALA A 126 12.17 3.88 -5.38
C ALA A 126 12.42 3.45 -3.93
N PHE A 127 11.45 3.67 -3.03
CA PHE A 127 11.49 3.17 -1.66
C PHE A 127 11.08 1.71 -1.56
N HIS A 128 9.90 1.35 -2.10
CA HIS A 128 9.28 0.04 -1.88
C HIS A 128 9.94 -1.11 -2.67
N ALA A 129 10.66 -0.83 -3.75
CA ALA A 129 11.35 -1.88 -4.49
C ALA A 129 12.56 -2.46 -3.73
N PRO A 130 13.52 -1.67 -3.20
CA PRO A 130 14.70 -2.18 -2.51
C PRO A 130 14.49 -2.43 -1.00
N SER A 131 13.59 -1.72 -0.32
CA SER A 131 13.48 -1.79 1.15
C SER A 131 13.06 -3.16 1.71
N PRO A 132 12.23 -4.02 1.05
CA PRO A 132 11.99 -5.37 1.53
C PRO A 132 13.24 -6.26 1.59
N ALA A 133 14.13 -6.13 0.61
CA ALA A 133 15.40 -6.84 0.61
C ALA A 133 16.34 -6.33 1.72
N MET A 134 16.34 -5.02 1.98
CA MET A 134 17.13 -4.42 3.06
C MET A 134 16.64 -4.90 4.43
N ILE A 135 15.33 -4.94 4.68
CA ILE A 135 14.78 -5.41 5.96
C ILE A 135 15.03 -6.91 6.15
N ALA A 136 14.92 -7.73 5.09
CA ALA A 136 15.21 -9.16 5.16
C ALA A 136 16.67 -9.41 5.59
N ARG A 137 17.62 -8.68 5.02
CA ARG A 137 19.03 -8.75 5.38
C ARG A 137 19.30 -8.31 6.82
N ALA A 138 18.74 -7.18 7.24
CA ALA A 138 18.89 -6.67 8.61
C ALA A 138 18.27 -7.60 9.66
N SER A 139 17.35 -8.46 9.25
CA SER A 139 16.64 -9.41 10.14
C SER A 139 17.39 -10.71 10.38
N GLY A 140 18.47 -11.02 9.62
CA GLY A 140 19.24 -12.26 9.74
C GLY A 140 18.35 -13.49 9.67
N SER A 141 18.45 -14.37 10.68
CA SER A 141 17.64 -15.60 10.75
C SER A 141 16.13 -15.36 11.05
N ARG A 142 15.73 -14.14 11.45
CA ARG A 142 14.36 -13.79 11.86
C ARG A 142 13.63 -12.92 10.82
N VAL A 143 13.75 -13.25 9.54
CA VAL A 143 13.20 -12.48 8.41
C VAL A 143 11.69 -12.24 8.59
N GLY A 144 10.91 -13.25 9.01
CA GLY A 144 9.48 -13.11 9.25
C GLY A 144 9.15 -12.01 10.25
N ARG A 145 9.92 -11.90 11.36
CA ARG A 145 9.73 -10.83 12.35
C ARG A 145 10.00 -9.44 11.77
N GLY A 146 11.12 -9.28 11.05
CA GLY A 146 11.46 -8.00 10.44
C GLY A 146 10.44 -7.56 9.39
N MET A 147 10.00 -8.49 8.52
CA MET A 147 8.98 -8.20 7.52
C MET A 147 7.62 -7.83 8.13
N SER A 148 7.22 -8.51 9.21
CA SER A 148 5.98 -8.16 9.92
C SER A 148 6.03 -6.75 10.51
N LEU A 149 7.15 -6.38 11.14
CA LEU A 149 7.36 -5.03 11.67
C LEU A 149 7.37 -3.99 10.55
N TYR A 150 8.03 -4.29 9.43
CA TYR A 150 8.09 -3.42 8.26
C TYR A 150 6.69 -3.16 7.69
N MET A 151 5.90 -4.20 7.45
CA MET A 151 4.53 -4.06 6.95
C MET A 151 3.64 -3.28 7.92
N ALA A 152 3.70 -3.59 9.22
CA ALA A 152 2.94 -2.88 10.23
C ALA A 152 3.27 -1.38 10.28
N ALA A 153 4.56 -1.02 10.13
CA ALA A 153 4.98 0.38 10.12
C ALA A 153 4.39 1.16 8.94
N GLY A 154 4.43 0.59 7.72
CA GLY A 154 3.82 1.22 6.54
C GLY A 154 2.30 1.41 6.70
N GLU A 155 1.60 0.36 7.17
CA GLU A 155 0.15 0.45 7.39
C GLU A 155 -0.22 1.49 8.47
N LEU A 156 0.56 1.56 9.57
CA LEU A 156 0.38 2.61 10.58
C LEU A 156 0.67 3.99 10.00
N GLY A 157 1.68 4.13 9.13
CA GLY A 157 1.95 5.37 8.41
C GLY A 157 0.74 5.82 7.61
N ARG A 158 0.16 4.94 6.80
CA ARG A 158 -1.06 5.24 6.04
C ARG A 158 -2.27 5.57 6.92
N THR A 159 -2.34 5.01 8.13
CA THR A 159 -3.38 5.33 9.12
C THR A 159 -3.20 6.74 9.71
N ILE A 160 -1.97 7.12 10.04
CA ILE A 160 -1.65 8.42 10.65
C ILE A 160 -1.64 9.55 9.61
N GLY A 161 -1.31 9.24 8.36
CA GLY A 161 -1.21 10.22 7.26
C GLY A 161 -2.43 11.13 7.13
N PRO A 162 -3.67 10.60 7.05
CA PRO A 162 -4.86 11.43 6.98
C PRO A 162 -5.05 12.35 8.18
N LEU A 163 -4.68 11.93 9.38
CA LEU A 163 -4.76 12.76 10.59
C LEU A 163 -3.74 13.91 10.53
N LEU A 164 -2.50 13.60 10.14
CA LEU A 164 -1.44 14.60 10.02
C LEU A 164 -1.76 15.62 8.91
N ALA A 165 -2.26 15.18 7.77
CA ALA A 165 -2.66 16.05 6.67
C ALA A 165 -3.83 16.97 7.06
N SER A 166 -4.87 16.42 7.72
CA SER A 166 -6.01 17.21 8.18
C SER A 166 -5.62 18.21 9.28
N TRP A 167 -4.78 17.79 10.23
CA TRP A 167 -4.22 18.70 11.24
C TRP A 167 -3.40 19.82 10.59
N GLY A 168 -2.56 19.48 9.63
CA GLY A 168 -1.75 20.45 8.91
C GLY A 168 -2.57 21.45 8.11
N LEU A 169 -3.63 20.97 7.44
CA LEU A 169 -4.54 21.81 6.69
C LEU A 169 -5.29 22.82 7.61
N LEU A 170 -5.73 22.38 8.79
CA LEU A 170 -6.38 23.23 9.78
C LEU A 170 -5.42 24.24 10.44
N THR A 171 -4.15 23.85 10.63
CA THR A 171 -3.16 24.69 11.32
C THR A 171 -2.50 25.71 10.39
N PHE A 172 -2.11 25.27 9.18
CA PHE A 172 -1.28 26.05 8.26
C PHE A 172 -2.03 26.52 7.00
N THR A 173 -3.25 26.06 6.76
CA THR A 173 -3.97 26.17 5.49
C THR A 173 -3.26 25.44 4.34
N LEU A 174 -4.00 25.12 3.24
CA LEU A 174 -3.47 24.36 2.11
C LEU A 174 -2.19 24.96 1.49
N GLY A 175 -2.16 26.29 1.33
CA GLY A 175 -1.03 27.00 0.74
C GLY A 175 0.18 27.22 1.65
N ARG A 176 0.15 26.74 2.90
CA ARG A 176 1.25 26.96 3.89
C ARG A 176 1.67 25.69 4.61
N MET A 177 1.30 24.50 4.11
CA MET A 177 1.58 23.20 4.75
C MET A 177 3.07 22.79 4.70
N PHE A 178 3.91 23.52 3.98
CA PHE A 178 5.32 23.16 3.80
C PHE A 178 6.10 22.82 5.10
N PRO A 179 5.87 23.47 6.26
CA PRO A 179 6.57 23.12 7.50
C PRO A 179 6.36 21.66 7.95
N ILE A 180 5.27 21.03 7.52
CA ILE A 180 4.99 19.63 7.84
C ILE A 180 6.01 18.67 7.16
N ALA A 181 6.75 19.12 6.13
CA ALA A 181 7.80 18.33 5.49
C ALA A 181 9.01 18.08 6.39
N ILE A 182 9.24 18.92 7.41
CA ILE A 182 10.43 18.90 8.26
C ILE A 182 10.71 17.51 8.89
N PRO A 183 9.74 16.80 9.49
CA PRO A 183 9.98 15.46 10.02
C PRO A 183 10.45 14.45 8.97
N GLY A 184 10.00 14.57 7.70
CA GLY A 184 10.46 13.74 6.59
C GLY A 184 11.93 13.97 6.25
N TRP A 185 12.39 15.21 6.33
CA TRP A 185 13.81 15.55 6.14
C TRP A 185 14.69 14.99 7.25
N PHE A 186 14.24 15.11 8.51
CA PHE A 186 14.95 14.52 9.64
C PHE A 186 15.01 12.99 9.52
N ALA A 187 13.93 12.33 9.04
CA ALA A 187 13.94 10.90 8.80
C ALA A 187 15.00 10.52 7.76
N SER A 188 15.04 11.21 6.62
CA SER A 188 16.05 10.99 5.57
C SER A 188 17.46 11.20 6.09
N LEU A 189 17.69 12.24 6.88
CA LEU A 189 18.99 12.50 7.50
C LEU A 189 19.38 11.38 8.48
N ALA A 190 18.45 10.93 9.32
CA ALA A 190 18.70 9.84 10.26
C ALA A 190 19.05 8.52 9.55
N ILE A 191 18.34 8.21 8.44
CA ILE A 191 18.65 7.07 7.60
C ILE A 191 20.04 7.22 6.98
N PHE A 192 20.35 8.38 6.41
CA PHE A 192 21.66 8.66 5.80
C PHE A 192 22.81 8.41 6.78
N ILE A 193 22.69 8.91 8.02
CA ILE A 193 23.73 8.74 9.05
C ILE A 193 23.88 7.26 9.44
N ARG A 194 22.77 6.53 9.60
CA ARG A 194 22.79 5.15 10.12
C ARG A 194 23.09 4.08 9.07
N PHE A 195 22.88 4.38 7.79
CA PHE A 195 23.06 3.39 6.71
C PHE A 195 24.46 3.40 6.06
N LYS A 196 25.44 4.08 6.60
CA LYS A 196 26.82 4.00 6.09
C LYS A 196 27.32 2.55 6.16
N GLY A 197 27.63 1.94 5.02
CA GLY A 197 28.37 0.69 4.95
C GLY A 197 27.58 -0.63 4.82
N ILE A 198 26.33 -0.65 4.34
CA ILE A 198 25.62 -1.92 4.10
C ILE A 198 25.93 -2.43 2.68
N PRO A 199 26.52 -3.64 2.51
CA PRO A 199 26.73 -4.23 1.18
C PRO A 199 25.42 -4.66 0.53
N VAL A 200 25.32 -4.51 -0.78
CA VAL A 200 24.20 -5.02 -1.59
C VAL A 200 24.61 -6.38 -2.16
N HIS A 201 23.81 -7.41 -1.90
CA HIS A 201 23.97 -8.74 -2.50
C HIS A 201 22.84 -9.00 -3.51
N VAL A 202 23.23 -9.54 -4.65
CA VAL A 202 22.34 -9.80 -5.79
C VAL A 202 21.79 -11.23 -5.71
N GLU A 203 20.47 -11.41 -5.73
CA GLU A 203 19.85 -12.72 -5.92
C GLU A 203 19.55 -12.95 -7.41
N LYS A 204 19.98 -14.11 -7.96
CA LYS A 204 19.69 -14.51 -9.34
C LYS A 204 18.18 -14.75 -9.53
N GLN A 205 17.55 -13.97 -10.41
CA GLN A 205 16.17 -14.19 -10.82
C GLN A 205 16.05 -15.37 -11.80
N THR A 206 15.07 -16.24 -11.57
CA THR A 206 14.74 -17.40 -12.42
C THR A 206 13.86 -17.00 -13.60
N GLY A 207 13.93 -17.77 -14.70
CA GLY A 207 13.33 -17.41 -15.99
C GLY A 207 11.79 -17.36 -16.00
N PHE A 208 11.27 -16.37 -16.68
CA PHE A 208 9.84 -16.03 -16.83
C PHE A 208 8.99 -17.04 -17.62
N ARG A 209 9.58 -17.73 -18.60
CA ARG A 209 8.84 -18.57 -19.56
C ARG A 209 8.16 -19.80 -18.97
N GLU A 210 8.72 -20.36 -17.89
CA GLU A 210 8.20 -21.59 -17.26
C GLU A 210 6.92 -21.35 -16.43
N VAL A 211 6.69 -20.11 -16.04
CA VAL A 211 5.56 -19.71 -15.15
C VAL A 211 4.28 -19.44 -15.93
N LEU A 212 4.37 -19.12 -17.20
CA LEU A 212 3.30 -18.55 -18.01
C LEU A 212 2.00 -19.40 -18.09
N PRO A 213 2.03 -20.74 -18.25
CA PRO A 213 0.79 -21.54 -18.32
C PRO A 213 0.00 -21.56 -17.01
N THR A 214 0.70 -21.75 -15.87
CA THR A 214 0.09 -21.76 -14.53
C THR A 214 -0.38 -20.35 -14.16
N ALA A 215 0.42 -19.32 -14.45
CA ALA A 215 0.07 -17.93 -14.25
C ALA A 215 -1.21 -17.56 -15.00
N ARG A 216 -1.34 -17.87 -16.29
CA ARG A 216 -2.54 -17.55 -17.08
C ARG A 216 -3.83 -18.09 -16.46
N ARG A 217 -3.83 -19.35 -16.03
CA ARG A 217 -5.01 -19.99 -15.43
C ARG A 217 -5.40 -19.38 -14.08
N LEU A 218 -4.40 -18.99 -13.29
CA LEU A 218 -4.61 -18.35 -11.98
C LEU A 218 -5.01 -16.88 -12.12
N PHE A 219 -4.28 -16.12 -12.95
CA PHE A 219 -4.49 -14.67 -13.04
C PHE A 219 -5.75 -14.28 -13.80
N PHE A 220 -6.31 -15.14 -14.66
CA PHE A 220 -7.56 -14.84 -15.35
C PHE A 220 -8.71 -14.48 -14.38
N PRO A 221 -9.10 -15.33 -13.41
CA PRO A 221 -10.11 -14.95 -12.42
C PRO A 221 -9.60 -13.86 -11.46
N LEU A 222 -8.31 -13.85 -11.09
CA LEU A 222 -7.75 -12.86 -10.19
C LEU A 222 -7.80 -11.43 -10.75
N ILE A 223 -7.60 -11.23 -12.06
CA ILE A 223 -7.72 -9.91 -12.69
C ILE A 223 -9.13 -9.36 -12.46
N GLY A 224 -10.17 -10.17 -12.72
CA GLY A 224 -11.54 -9.75 -12.49
C GLY A 224 -11.83 -9.44 -11.01
N ILE A 225 -11.32 -10.27 -10.10
CA ILE A 225 -11.44 -10.04 -8.64
C ILE A 225 -10.76 -8.73 -8.25
N ILE A 226 -9.50 -8.53 -8.66
CA ILE A 226 -8.74 -7.31 -8.36
C ILE A 226 -9.43 -6.09 -8.96
N PHE A 227 -9.93 -6.19 -10.20
CA PHE A 227 -10.60 -5.10 -10.90
C PHE A 227 -11.82 -4.59 -10.12
N PHE A 228 -12.81 -5.45 -9.86
CA PHE A 228 -14.02 -5.03 -9.15
C PHE A 228 -13.76 -4.64 -7.70
N ARG A 229 -12.86 -5.34 -7.01
CA ARG A 229 -12.42 -4.98 -5.67
C ARG A 229 -11.77 -3.59 -5.63
N SER A 230 -11.01 -3.24 -6.66
CA SER A 230 -10.31 -1.94 -6.72
C SER A 230 -11.25 -0.77 -6.67
N PHE A 231 -12.44 -0.86 -7.25
CA PHE A 231 -13.46 0.20 -7.14
C PHE A 231 -13.89 0.43 -5.69
N LEU A 232 -14.13 -0.65 -4.93
CA LEU A 232 -14.53 -0.56 -3.54
C LEU A 232 -13.44 0.10 -2.67
N ILE A 233 -12.20 -0.40 -2.80
CA ILE A 233 -11.06 0.06 -2.01
C ILE A 233 -10.69 1.51 -2.37
N THR A 234 -10.69 1.84 -3.66
CA THR A 234 -10.34 3.19 -4.13
C THR A 234 -11.43 4.21 -3.77
N GLY A 235 -12.71 3.81 -3.83
CA GLY A 235 -13.80 4.67 -3.37
C GLY A 235 -13.55 5.17 -1.95
N LEU A 236 -13.37 4.26 -1.02
CA LEU A 236 -13.12 4.61 0.38
C LEU A 236 -11.70 5.19 0.61
N GLY A 237 -10.69 4.66 -0.05
CA GLY A 237 -9.30 5.08 0.17
C GLY A 237 -8.94 6.45 -0.39
N VAL A 238 -9.59 6.88 -1.47
CA VAL A 238 -9.27 8.14 -2.19
C VAL A 238 -10.37 9.18 -2.01
N TYR A 239 -11.64 8.78 -2.16
CA TYR A 239 -12.75 9.74 -2.26
C TYR A 239 -13.58 9.86 -0.97
N LEU A 240 -13.33 9.06 0.07
CA LEU A 240 -14.11 9.15 1.31
C LEU A 240 -14.08 10.54 1.96
N PRO A 241 -12.90 11.22 2.09
CA PRO A 241 -12.90 12.59 2.60
C PRO A 241 -13.69 13.54 1.71
N THR A 242 -13.54 13.43 0.38
CA THR A 242 -14.26 14.27 -0.58
C THR A 242 -15.79 14.09 -0.49
N LEU A 243 -16.25 12.84 -0.34
CA LEU A 243 -17.67 12.55 -0.13
C LEU A 243 -18.18 13.19 1.16
N LEU A 244 -17.47 12.98 2.27
CA LEU A 244 -17.89 13.45 3.59
C LEU A 244 -17.88 14.98 3.70
N GLU A 245 -16.86 15.64 3.17
CA GLU A 245 -16.80 17.10 3.15
C GLU A 245 -17.88 17.69 2.23
N GLY A 246 -18.15 17.07 1.09
CA GLY A 246 -19.27 17.41 0.21
C GLY A 246 -20.64 17.24 0.88
N GLU A 247 -20.76 16.35 1.87
CA GLU A 247 -21.96 16.16 2.71
C GLU A 247 -21.95 17.02 3.99
N GLY A 248 -21.01 17.97 4.12
CA GLY A 248 -20.94 18.94 5.22
C GLY A 248 -20.12 18.48 6.44
N ALA A 249 -19.35 17.40 6.33
CA ALA A 249 -18.43 17.04 7.40
C ALA A 249 -17.23 18.00 7.46
N SER A 250 -16.72 18.25 8.68
CA SER A 250 -15.48 19.01 8.83
C SER A 250 -14.27 18.24 8.31
N ILE A 251 -13.23 18.95 7.89
CA ILE A 251 -11.92 18.40 7.46
C ILE A 251 -11.39 17.38 8.47
N TRP A 252 -11.44 17.70 9.76
CA TRP A 252 -10.99 16.80 10.82
C TRP A 252 -11.80 15.50 10.88
N LYS A 253 -13.14 15.62 10.78
CA LYS A 253 -14.04 14.46 10.77
C LYS A 253 -13.79 13.57 9.55
N ALA A 254 -13.62 14.15 8.38
CA ALA A 254 -13.35 13.42 7.14
C ALA A 254 -12.01 12.68 7.21
N GLY A 255 -10.94 13.35 7.64
CA GLY A 255 -9.61 12.73 7.81
C GLY A 255 -9.59 11.63 8.89
N THR A 256 -10.25 11.87 10.03
CA THR A 256 -10.37 10.87 11.11
C THR A 256 -11.16 9.64 10.64
N THR A 257 -12.23 9.86 9.88
CA THR A 257 -13.05 8.76 9.33
C THR A 257 -12.21 7.89 8.38
N LEU A 258 -11.39 8.49 7.53
CA LEU A 258 -10.45 7.75 6.67
C LEU A 258 -9.40 6.99 7.50
N ALA A 259 -8.84 7.61 8.54
CA ALA A 259 -7.89 6.96 9.43
C ALA A 259 -8.49 5.74 10.15
N ILE A 260 -9.74 5.83 10.62
CA ILE A 260 -10.46 4.70 11.23
C ILE A 260 -10.63 3.56 10.22
N TYR A 261 -11.03 3.87 8.98
CA TYR A 261 -11.14 2.89 7.90
C TYR A 261 -9.81 2.19 7.62
N GLN A 262 -8.72 2.95 7.50
CA GLN A 262 -7.38 2.42 7.24
C GLN A 262 -6.90 1.53 8.41
N PHE A 263 -7.05 1.99 9.65
CA PHE A 263 -6.66 1.21 10.84
C PHE A 263 -7.45 -0.10 10.94
N ALA A 264 -8.77 -0.05 10.74
CA ALA A 264 -9.59 -1.25 10.70
C ALA A 264 -9.11 -2.23 9.61
N GLY A 265 -8.67 -1.71 8.48
CA GLY A 265 -8.08 -2.47 7.40
C GLY A 265 -6.77 -3.16 7.78
N VAL A 266 -5.91 -2.51 8.58
CA VAL A 266 -4.69 -3.15 9.14
C VAL A 266 -5.05 -4.38 9.97
N VAL A 267 -6.00 -4.22 10.89
CA VAL A 267 -6.51 -5.32 11.72
C VAL A 267 -7.11 -6.42 10.84
N GLY A 268 -7.91 -6.02 9.84
CA GLY A 268 -8.53 -6.93 8.89
C GLY A 268 -7.52 -7.74 8.08
N ALA A 269 -6.43 -7.11 7.63
CA ALA A 269 -5.37 -7.79 6.88
C ALA A 269 -4.66 -8.87 7.73
N ILE A 270 -4.37 -8.56 9.00
CA ILE A 270 -3.75 -9.51 9.95
C ILE A 270 -4.71 -10.68 10.24
N LEU A 271 -5.96 -10.38 10.59
CA LEU A 271 -6.96 -11.40 10.91
C LEU A 271 -7.32 -12.24 9.68
N GLY A 272 -7.57 -11.60 8.54
CA GLY A 272 -7.92 -12.29 7.29
C GLY A 272 -6.84 -13.24 6.81
N GLY A 273 -5.57 -12.83 6.89
CA GLY A 273 -4.42 -13.70 6.63
C GLY A 273 -4.43 -14.93 7.53
N THR A 274 -4.47 -14.70 8.85
CA THR A 274 -4.44 -15.78 9.87
C THR A 274 -5.63 -16.73 9.78
N ILE A 275 -6.84 -16.18 9.62
CA ILE A 275 -8.07 -16.97 9.49
C ILE A 275 -8.02 -17.80 8.19
N SER A 276 -7.52 -17.22 7.10
CA SER A 276 -7.40 -17.93 5.82
C SER A 276 -6.37 -19.04 5.82
N ASP A 277 -5.37 -18.99 6.73
CA ASP A 277 -4.44 -20.10 6.95
C ASP A 277 -5.12 -21.33 7.56
N ARG A 278 -6.12 -21.11 8.41
CA ARG A 278 -6.84 -22.16 9.15
C ARG A 278 -8.06 -22.69 8.40
N LEU A 279 -8.89 -21.80 7.87
CA LEU A 279 -10.17 -22.14 7.23
C LEU A 279 -10.04 -22.33 5.71
N GLY A 280 -8.87 -22.04 5.14
CA GLY A 280 -8.60 -22.07 3.71
C GLY A 280 -8.75 -20.69 3.05
N ARG A 281 -7.92 -20.44 2.02
CA ARG A 281 -7.86 -19.13 1.32
C ARG A 281 -9.19 -18.77 0.65
N LYS A 282 -9.74 -19.73 -0.13
CA LYS A 282 -10.91 -19.49 -0.98
C LYS A 282 -12.20 -19.22 -0.18
N PRO A 283 -12.56 -19.98 0.87
CA PRO A 283 -13.74 -19.69 1.70
C PRO A 283 -13.67 -18.32 2.37
N VAL A 284 -12.50 -17.95 2.93
CA VAL A 284 -12.33 -16.66 3.60
C VAL A 284 -12.38 -15.52 2.59
N LEU A 285 -11.73 -15.65 1.41
CA LEU A 285 -11.81 -14.66 0.36
C LEU A 285 -13.27 -14.47 -0.12
N LEU A 286 -14.05 -15.56 -0.26
CA LEU A 286 -15.46 -15.49 -0.63
C LEU A 286 -16.27 -14.72 0.42
N ALA A 287 -16.09 -15.05 1.71
CA ALA A 287 -16.79 -14.37 2.80
C ALA A 287 -16.52 -12.85 2.82
N VAL A 288 -15.23 -12.45 2.76
CA VAL A 288 -14.89 -11.01 2.77
C VAL A 288 -15.32 -10.30 1.49
N SER A 289 -15.39 -11.01 0.35
CA SER A 289 -15.89 -10.46 -0.92
C SER A 289 -17.38 -10.18 -0.92
N ILE A 290 -18.15 -10.83 -0.07
CA ILE A 290 -19.58 -10.58 0.13
C ILE A 290 -19.76 -9.50 1.22
N LEU A 291 -19.06 -9.64 2.34
CA LEU A 291 -19.25 -8.75 3.50
C LEU A 291 -18.75 -7.33 3.24
N ALA A 292 -17.63 -7.14 2.55
CA ALA A 292 -17.09 -5.82 2.29
C ALA A 292 -18.05 -4.91 1.49
N PRO A 293 -18.60 -5.32 0.33
CA PRO A 293 -19.59 -4.51 -0.40
C PRO A 293 -20.85 -4.23 0.41
N ILE A 294 -21.34 -5.22 1.19
CA ILE A 294 -22.51 -5.04 2.07
C ILE A 294 -22.23 -3.97 3.13
N MET A 295 -21.05 -3.97 3.74
CA MET A 295 -20.69 -2.95 4.73
C MET A 295 -20.52 -1.57 4.10
N VAL A 296 -19.97 -1.47 2.89
CA VAL A 296 -19.90 -0.18 2.17
C VAL A 296 -21.30 0.32 1.81
N PHE A 297 -22.17 -0.55 1.34
CA PHE A 297 -23.57 -0.21 1.10
C PHE A 297 -24.27 0.24 2.39
N GLY A 298 -24.09 -0.51 3.48
CA GLY A 298 -24.59 -0.16 4.80
C GLY A 298 -24.06 1.20 5.30
N PHE A 299 -22.77 1.50 5.07
CA PHE A 299 -22.18 2.80 5.39
C PHE A 299 -22.90 3.97 4.70
N LEU A 300 -23.28 3.78 3.44
CA LEU A 300 -24.01 4.82 2.69
C LEU A 300 -25.47 5.00 3.15
N LEU A 301 -26.06 3.99 3.78
CA LEU A 301 -27.45 4.04 4.28
C LEU A 301 -27.55 4.44 5.75
N THR A 302 -26.44 4.34 6.51
CA THR A 302 -26.43 4.67 7.94
C THR A 302 -26.13 6.14 8.18
N SER A 303 -26.63 6.65 9.30
CA SER A 303 -26.37 7.99 9.79
C SER A 303 -26.08 7.98 11.30
N GLY A 304 -25.54 9.07 11.81
CA GLY A 304 -25.20 9.21 13.22
C GLY A 304 -24.08 8.26 13.67
N TRP A 305 -24.20 7.71 14.89
CA TRP A 305 -23.16 6.91 15.52
C TRP A 305 -22.94 5.52 14.84
N LEU A 306 -23.97 4.97 14.19
CA LEU A 306 -23.87 3.67 13.48
C LEU A 306 -22.92 3.70 12.28
N THR A 307 -22.66 4.86 11.72
CA THR A 307 -21.75 5.02 10.58
C THR A 307 -20.34 4.49 10.91
N ILE A 308 -19.85 4.74 12.14
CA ILE A 308 -18.48 4.34 12.54
C ILE A 308 -18.30 2.82 12.64
N PRO A 309 -19.15 2.05 13.37
CA PRO A 309 -19.00 0.59 13.40
C PRO A 309 -19.11 -0.05 12.01
N VAL A 310 -20.03 0.42 11.16
CA VAL A 310 -20.18 -0.11 9.80
C VAL A 310 -18.94 0.19 8.95
N LEU A 311 -18.36 1.37 9.09
CA LEU A 311 -17.12 1.73 8.41
C LEU A 311 -15.92 0.89 8.88
N ILE A 312 -15.82 0.62 10.19
CA ILE A 312 -14.82 -0.29 10.75
C ILE A 312 -14.94 -1.67 10.10
N LEU A 313 -16.14 -2.22 10.00
CA LEU A 313 -16.38 -3.49 9.33
C LEU A 313 -16.05 -3.44 7.83
N ALA A 314 -16.37 -2.33 7.15
CA ALA A 314 -15.99 -2.12 5.75
C ALA A 314 -14.47 -2.14 5.55
N GLY A 315 -13.72 -1.48 6.43
CA GLY A 315 -12.25 -1.50 6.42
C GLY A 315 -11.69 -2.89 6.71
N LEU A 316 -12.20 -3.53 7.76
CA LEU A 316 -11.78 -4.87 8.20
C LEU A 316 -11.96 -5.90 7.08
N PHE A 317 -13.13 -5.97 6.45
CA PHE A 317 -13.38 -6.94 5.37
C PHE A 317 -12.74 -6.53 4.04
N GLY A 318 -12.79 -5.24 3.68
CA GLY A 318 -12.30 -4.74 2.38
C GLY A 318 -10.80 -4.96 2.21
N LEU A 319 -9.99 -4.53 3.19
CA LEU A 319 -8.53 -4.59 3.10
C LEU A 319 -7.95 -5.97 3.42
N SER A 320 -8.69 -6.85 4.12
CA SER A 320 -8.27 -8.23 4.40
C SER A 320 -8.09 -9.09 3.14
N SER A 321 -8.79 -8.77 2.05
CA SER A 321 -8.76 -9.53 0.80
C SER A 321 -7.38 -9.52 0.12
N GLN A 322 -6.59 -8.46 0.27
CA GLN A 322 -5.27 -8.33 -0.40
C GLN A 322 -4.24 -9.38 0.05
N PRO A 323 -3.95 -9.55 1.35
CA PRO A 323 -3.01 -10.59 1.78
C PRO A 323 -3.51 -12.00 1.46
N ILE A 324 -4.83 -12.25 1.46
CA ILE A 324 -5.39 -13.55 1.09
C ILE A 324 -5.13 -13.86 -0.39
N MET A 325 -5.37 -12.89 -1.30
CA MET A 325 -5.08 -13.05 -2.73
C MET A 325 -3.59 -13.25 -3.00
N LEU A 326 -2.73 -12.47 -2.31
CA LEU A 326 -1.28 -12.63 -2.42
C LEU A 326 -0.84 -14.03 -1.97
N ALA A 327 -1.42 -14.55 -0.89
CA ALA A 327 -1.15 -15.90 -0.42
C ALA A 327 -1.63 -16.96 -1.43
N ILE A 328 -2.79 -16.76 -2.10
CA ILE A 328 -3.24 -17.64 -3.19
C ILE A 328 -2.20 -17.68 -4.32
N VAL A 329 -1.67 -16.53 -4.72
CA VAL A 329 -0.62 -16.46 -5.76
C VAL A 329 0.63 -17.24 -5.33
N GLN A 330 1.08 -17.06 -4.09
CA GLN A 330 2.26 -17.75 -3.56
C GLN A 330 2.05 -19.27 -3.41
N ASP A 331 0.85 -19.71 -3.05
CA ASP A 331 0.50 -21.12 -2.92
C ASP A 331 0.46 -21.83 -4.29
N HIS A 332 0.11 -21.12 -5.37
CA HIS A 332 0.08 -21.66 -6.74
C HIS A 332 1.43 -21.56 -7.47
N LEU A 333 2.30 -20.64 -7.05
CA LEU A 333 3.62 -20.40 -7.65
C LEU A 333 4.74 -20.55 -6.60
N PRO A 334 4.86 -21.71 -5.93
CA PRO A 334 5.75 -21.86 -4.76
C PRO A 334 7.25 -21.69 -5.11
N THR A 335 7.64 -22.05 -6.34
CA THR A 335 9.02 -21.94 -6.85
C THR A 335 9.33 -20.60 -7.49
N HIS A 336 8.29 -19.76 -7.78
CA HIS A 336 8.43 -18.49 -8.50
C HIS A 336 7.63 -17.37 -7.79
N ARG A 337 7.72 -17.32 -6.47
CA ARG A 337 6.93 -16.38 -5.64
C ARG A 337 7.17 -14.92 -6.01
N SER A 338 8.41 -14.54 -6.27
CA SER A 338 8.77 -13.16 -6.64
C SER A 338 8.11 -12.72 -7.94
N ILE A 339 8.10 -13.60 -8.96
CA ILE A 339 7.45 -13.33 -10.25
C ILE A 339 5.93 -13.20 -10.04
N GLY A 340 5.32 -14.14 -9.31
CA GLY A 340 3.89 -14.11 -9.00
C GLY A 340 3.47 -12.84 -8.25
N ASN A 341 4.25 -12.43 -7.25
CA ASN A 341 4.03 -11.21 -6.49
C ASN A 341 4.16 -9.97 -7.38
N GLY A 342 5.17 -9.92 -8.25
CA GLY A 342 5.37 -8.82 -9.18
C GLY A 342 4.18 -8.62 -10.13
N PHE A 343 3.65 -9.72 -10.72
CA PHE A 343 2.43 -9.68 -11.52
C PHE A 343 1.22 -9.23 -10.74
N PHE A 344 1.01 -9.79 -9.56
CA PHE A 344 -0.10 -9.42 -8.68
C PHE A 344 -0.08 -7.93 -8.38
N MET A 345 1.08 -7.39 -8.01
CA MET A 345 1.24 -5.96 -7.71
C MET A 345 1.02 -5.08 -8.93
N ALA A 346 1.57 -5.44 -10.10
CA ALA A 346 1.36 -4.67 -11.33
C ALA A 346 -0.12 -4.60 -11.70
N ILE A 347 -0.83 -5.73 -11.68
CA ILE A 347 -2.27 -5.80 -11.94
C ILE A 347 -3.04 -4.96 -10.92
N ASN A 348 -2.68 -5.06 -9.63
CA ASN A 348 -3.34 -4.31 -8.56
C ASN A 348 -3.18 -2.78 -8.78
N PHE A 349 -1.98 -2.29 -9.12
CA PHE A 349 -1.77 -0.86 -9.38
C PHE A 349 -2.54 -0.37 -10.61
N ILE A 350 -2.56 -1.16 -11.70
CA ILE A 350 -3.34 -0.82 -12.89
C ILE A 350 -4.84 -0.73 -12.53
N CYS A 351 -5.36 -1.74 -11.83
CA CYS A 351 -6.79 -1.77 -11.47
C CYS A 351 -7.18 -0.64 -10.51
N LEU A 352 -6.32 -0.30 -9.53
CA LEU A 352 -6.54 0.83 -8.64
C LEU A 352 -6.55 2.17 -9.40
N SER A 353 -5.64 2.34 -10.38
CA SER A 353 -5.59 3.54 -11.22
C SER A 353 -6.84 3.67 -12.09
N VAL A 354 -7.26 2.57 -12.73
CA VAL A 354 -8.50 2.53 -13.52
C VAL A 354 -9.72 2.81 -12.64
N ALA A 355 -9.77 2.23 -11.44
CA ALA A 355 -10.85 2.46 -10.50
C ALA A 355 -10.92 3.92 -10.05
N ALA A 356 -9.78 4.57 -9.76
CA ALA A 356 -9.75 5.98 -9.36
C ALA A 356 -10.34 6.89 -10.43
N ILE A 357 -9.95 6.70 -11.69
CA ILE A 357 -10.49 7.46 -12.82
C ILE A 357 -11.97 7.11 -13.04
N GLY A 358 -12.32 5.82 -13.01
CA GLY A 358 -13.69 5.34 -13.22
C GLY A 358 -14.68 5.88 -12.18
N ILE A 359 -14.28 5.92 -10.90
CA ILE A 359 -15.11 6.53 -9.83
C ILE A 359 -15.24 8.04 -10.07
N GLY A 360 -14.16 8.70 -10.51
CA GLY A 360 -14.20 10.11 -10.87
C GLY A 360 -15.21 10.39 -11.98
N ILE A 361 -15.19 9.62 -13.08
CA ILE A 361 -16.15 9.72 -14.18
C ILE A 361 -17.59 9.50 -13.71
N LEU A 362 -17.82 8.51 -12.87
CA LEU A 362 -19.15 8.28 -12.28
C LEU A 362 -19.55 9.42 -11.37
N GLY A 363 -18.61 9.96 -10.58
CA GLY A 363 -18.83 11.10 -9.69
C GLY A 363 -19.21 12.37 -10.44
N ASP A 364 -18.53 12.67 -11.56
CA ASP A 364 -18.84 13.82 -12.41
C ASP A 364 -20.22 13.72 -13.06
N ARG A 365 -20.69 12.50 -13.37
CA ARG A 365 -21.99 12.29 -14.04
C ARG A 365 -23.16 12.13 -13.09
N LEU A 366 -22.96 11.46 -11.97
CA LEU A 366 -24.02 11.00 -11.08
C LEU A 366 -23.92 11.56 -9.65
N GLY A 367 -22.80 12.25 -9.34
CA GLY A 367 -22.42 12.61 -7.99
C GLY A 367 -21.69 11.47 -7.24
N LEU A 368 -20.82 11.85 -6.29
CA LEU A 368 -19.95 10.87 -5.58
C LEU A 368 -20.76 9.83 -4.80
N ARG A 369 -21.87 10.20 -4.17
CA ARG A 369 -22.68 9.25 -3.40
C ARG A 369 -23.22 8.12 -4.28
N GLN A 370 -23.69 8.45 -5.49
CA GLN A 370 -24.13 7.45 -6.46
C GLN A 370 -22.95 6.62 -6.99
N ALA A 371 -21.82 7.26 -7.25
CA ALA A 371 -20.60 6.54 -7.63
C ALA A 371 -20.21 5.48 -6.57
N PHE A 372 -20.28 5.82 -5.28
CA PHE A 372 -20.05 4.87 -4.19
C PHE A 372 -21.06 3.71 -4.16
N LEU A 373 -22.33 3.97 -4.41
CA LEU A 373 -23.34 2.90 -4.54
C LEU A 373 -22.99 1.93 -5.68
N TRP A 374 -22.60 2.45 -6.84
CA TRP A 374 -22.18 1.61 -7.96
C TRP A 374 -20.90 0.82 -7.65
N THR A 375 -19.96 1.41 -6.91
CA THR A 375 -18.76 0.66 -6.47
C THR A 375 -19.11 -0.47 -5.50
N ALA A 376 -20.05 -0.25 -4.57
CA ALA A 376 -20.51 -1.29 -3.67
C ALA A 376 -21.23 -2.43 -4.43
N LEU A 377 -22.12 -2.08 -5.37
CA LEU A 377 -22.80 -3.07 -6.20
C LEU A 377 -21.83 -3.88 -7.07
N SER A 378 -20.87 -3.20 -7.72
CA SER A 378 -19.85 -3.87 -8.53
C SER A 378 -18.96 -4.79 -7.70
N GLY A 379 -18.71 -4.46 -6.44
CA GLY A 379 -17.96 -5.28 -5.49
C GLY A 379 -18.56 -6.67 -5.27
N LEU A 380 -19.89 -6.82 -5.40
CA LEU A 380 -20.56 -8.13 -5.31
C LEU A 380 -20.17 -9.08 -6.45
N LEU A 381 -19.75 -8.55 -7.60
CA LEU A 381 -19.26 -9.35 -8.75
C LEU A 381 -17.94 -10.08 -8.43
N VAL A 382 -17.25 -9.71 -7.37
CA VAL A 382 -16.06 -10.44 -6.89
C VAL A 382 -16.42 -11.87 -6.46
N SER A 383 -17.56 -12.05 -5.80
CA SER A 383 -17.97 -13.34 -5.20
C SER A 383 -18.04 -14.49 -6.20
N PRO A 384 -18.73 -14.39 -7.36
CA PRO A 384 -18.73 -15.47 -8.35
C PRO A 384 -17.34 -15.71 -8.96
N LEU A 385 -16.51 -14.67 -9.12
CA LEU A 385 -15.16 -14.81 -9.67
C LEU A 385 -14.24 -15.59 -8.71
N VAL A 386 -14.43 -15.46 -7.40
CA VAL A 386 -13.67 -16.24 -6.41
C VAL A 386 -13.92 -17.74 -6.61
N LEU A 387 -15.12 -18.15 -7.02
CA LEU A 387 -15.43 -19.55 -7.27
C LEU A 387 -14.64 -20.13 -8.46
N LEU A 388 -14.20 -19.28 -9.39
CA LEU A 388 -13.40 -19.68 -10.56
C LEU A 388 -11.91 -19.87 -10.24
N ILE A 389 -11.44 -19.44 -9.08
CA ILE A 389 -10.03 -19.66 -8.67
C ILE A 389 -9.75 -21.17 -8.66
N PRO A 390 -8.68 -21.65 -9.32
CA PRO A 390 -8.29 -23.04 -9.29
C PRO A 390 -8.11 -23.55 -7.86
N ARG A 391 -8.36 -24.84 -7.66
CA ARG A 391 -8.02 -25.48 -6.37
C ARG A 391 -6.50 -25.44 -6.20
N THR A 392 -6.03 -25.08 -5.03
CA THR A 392 -4.60 -25.16 -4.70
C THR A 392 -4.12 -26.58 -4.89
N PRO A 393 -3.00 -26.83 -5.59
CA PRO A 393 -2.41 -28.16 -5.63
C PRO A 393 -2.24 -28.65 -4.20
N ASN A 394 -2.70 -29.85 -3.89
CA ASN A 394 -2.62 -30.43 -2.54
C ASN A 394 -1.19 -30.22 -2.02
N ARG A 395 -1.04 -29.51 -0.91
CA ARG A 395 0.14 -29.66 -0.07
C ARG A 395 0.13 -31.12 0.36
N ILE A 396 0.88 -31.97 -0.36
CA ILE A 396 1.20 -33.31 0.14
C ILE A 396 1.69 -33.09 1.55
N SER A 397 0.94 -33.59 2.50
CA SER A 397 1.27 -33.58 3.92
C SER A 397 2.68 -34.15 4.08
N LYS A 398 3.66 -33.29 4.28
CA LYS A 398 4.90 -33.70 4.93
C LYS A 398 4.68 -33.39 6.41
N MET A 399 4.05 -34.33 7.09
CA MET A 399 4.32 -34.59 8.49
C MET A 399 5.66 -35.29 8.62
#